data_9b696c9acc9452c73d5fd462a5d5218c
#
_entry.id   9b696c9acc9452c73d5fd462a5d5218c
#
_cell.length_a   1.000
_cell.length_b   1.000
_cell.length_c   1.000
_cell.angle_alpha   90.00
_cell.angle_beta   90.00
_cell.angle_gamma   90.00
#
_symmetry.space_group_name_H-M   'P 1'
#
loop_
_entity.id
_entity.type
_entity.pdbx_description
1 polymer ?
#
loop_
_entity_poly.entity_id
_entity_poly.type
_entity_poly.pdbx_seq_one_letter_code
_entity_poly.pdbx_strand_id
1 'polypeptide(L)'
;AVANFILNFNFNVQACFIILFFSCVINLTSSVYFRTEKRLSALKTFVFLVFDLTQISLLLFFSGGISNPFSILIIVPTIVSASSLPIIYLIILGVMTLISISFLSVKYFPIIDSSGDILKSPEILLFGFSASLIITVTFLGSYVRRIFLDNSKMNRALQATQVALERERKLTALTGVVAALGHELGSPLATIKLASSELLSEINSNSPIYQDIRLIYDQIERCKAIISDMGSLGKY
;
A
#
# COMPACT_ATOMS: atom_id res chain seq x y z
N ALA A 1 -18.47 29.90 -13.57
CA ALA A 1 -18.05 31.03 -14.40
C ALA A 1 -18.47 30.81 -15.86
N VAL A 2 -18.02 29.72 -16.52
CA VAL A 2 -18.29 29.45 -17.95
C VAL A 2 -19.81 29.35 -18.23
N ALA A 3 -20.57 28.58 -17.43
CA ALA A 3 -22.02 28.43 -17.60
C ALA A 3 -22.78 29.74 -17.42
N ASN A 4 -22.33 30.61 -16.52
CA ASN A 4 -22.96 31.93 -16.32
C ASN A 4 -22.60 32.91 -17.44
N PHE A 5 -21.36 32.85 -17.96
CA PHE A 5 -20.87 33.78 -18.98
C PHE A 5 -21.29 33.39 -20.40
N ILE A 6 -21.32 32.09 -20.73
CA ILE A 6 -21.62 31.59 -22.07
C ILE A 6 -23.12 31.25 -22.22
N LEU A 7 -23.74 30.68 -21.19
CA LEU A 7 -25.10 30.16 -21.26
C LEU A 7 -26.14 31.04 -20.54
N ASN A 8 -25.69 32.16 -19.92
CA ASN A 8 -26.51 33.10 -19.16
C ASN A 8 -27.41 32.45 -18.07
N PHE A 9 -27.01 31.33 -17.52
CA PHE A 9 -27.71 30.68 -16.40
C PHE A 9 -27.42 31.43 -15.10
N ASN A 10 -28.48 31.86 -14.42
CA ASN A 10 -28.38 32.45 -13.09
C ASN A 10 -28.48 31.36 -12.01
N PHE A 11 -27.39 31.14 -11.32
CA PHE A 11 -27.30 30.33 -10.10
C PHE A 11 -26.52 31.12 -9.03
N ASN A 12 -26.54 30.67 -7.79
CA ASN A 12 -25.88 31.41 -6.69
C ASN A 12 -24.34 31.34 -6.80
N VAL A 13 -23.81 32.14 -7.74
CA VAL A 13 -22.38 32.21 -8.06
C VAL A 13 -21.54 32.61 -6.86
N GLN A 14 -22.06 33.54 -6.01
CA GLN A 14 -21.35 33.97 -4.82
C GLN A 14 -21.14 32.88 -3.82
N ALA A 15 -22.17 32.08 -3.53
CA ALA A 15 -22.05 30.92 -2.64
C ALA A 15 -21.04 29.90 -3.18
N CYS A 16 -21.09 29.60 -4.49
CA CYS A 16 -20.13 28.68 -5.11
C CYS A 16 -18.67 29.19 -5.01
N PHE A 17 -18.43 30.47 -5.23
CA PHE A 17 -17.09 31.04 -5.09
C PHE A 17 -16.58 31.00 -3.63
N ILE A 18 -17.44 31.28 -2.66
CA ILE A 18 -17.08 31.19 -1.24
C ILE A 18 -16.69 29.75 -0.88
N ILE A 19 -17.47 28.75 -1.30
CA ILE A 19 -17.18 27.34 -1.04
C ILE A 19 -15.84 26.93 -1.68
N LEU A 20 -15.60 27.32 -2.93
CA LEU A 20 -14.35 27.03 -3.65
C LEU A 20 -13.15 27.73 -2.99
N PHE A 21 -13.30 28.97 -2.56
CA PHE A 21 -12.24 29.69 -1.84
C PHE A 21 -11.86 29.00 -0.54
N PHE A 22 -12.85 28.64 0.29
CA PHE A 22 -12.62 27.87 1.52
C PHE A 22 -11.94 26.54 1.25
N SER A 23 -12.37 25.83 0.22
CA SER A 23 -11.75 24.59 -0.20
C SER A 23 -10.29 24.77 -0.59
N CYS A 24 -10.00 25.79 -1.39
CA CYS A 24 -8.63 26.10 -1.80
C CYS A 24 -7.73 26.38 -0.59
N VAL A 25 -8.21 27.19 0.37
CA VAL A 25 -7.48 27.50 1.60
C VAL A 25 -7.22 26.23 2.42
N ILE A 26 -8.22 25.37 2.63
CA ILE A 26 -8.08 24.14 3.41
C ILE A 26 -7.12 23.18 2.72
N ASN A 27 -7.21 23.01 1.40
CA ASN A 27 -6.33 22.12 0.65
C ASN A 27 -4.88 22.63 0.64
N LEU A 28 -4.66 23.95 0.50
CA LEU A 28 -3.33 24.55 0.56
C LEU A 28 -2.71 24.42 1.95
N THR A 29 -3.46 24.76 3.00
CA THR A 29 -2.98 24.64 4.39
C THR A 29 -2.69 23.17 4.75
N SER A 30 -3.54 22.26 4.34
CA SER A 30 -3.35 20.83 4.51
C SER A 30 -2.09 20.33 3.79
N SER A 31 -1.89 20.74 2.54
CA SER A 31 -0.70 20.38 1.74
C SER A 31 0.60 20.85 2.38
N VAL A 32 0.61 22.03 2.96
CA VAL A 32 1.79 22.57 3.67
C VAL A 32 2.00 21.86 5.00
N TYR A 33 0.94 21.65 5.78
CA TYR A 33 1.03 21.06 7.12
C TYR A 33 1.46 19.59 7.08
N PHE A 34 0.95 18.79 6.11
CA PHE A 34 1.26 17.38 5.99
C PHE A 34 2.41 17.06 5.04
N ARG A 35 3.16 18.05 4.58
CA ARG A 35 4.29 17.87 3.66
C ARG A 35 5.37 16.91 4.16
N THR A 36 5.53 16.81 5.48
CA THR A 36 6.54 15.94 6.12
C THR A 36 6.03 14.53 6.44
N GLU A 37 4.73 14.32 6.47
CA GLU A 37 4.15 13.01 6.76
C GLU A 37 4.17 12.13 5.50
N LYS A 38 4.94 11.03 5.51
CA LYS A 38 4.99 10.07 4.39
C LYS A 38 3.66 9.36 4.13
N ARG A 39 2.79 9.21 5.14
CA ARG A 39 1.43 8.65 5.03
C ARG A 39 0.52 9.29 6.07
N LEU A 40 -0.62 9.77 5.63
CA LEU A 40 -1.70 10.21 6.53
C LEU A 40 -2.31 9.01 7.26
N SER A 41 -2.73 9.21 8.52
CA SER A 41 -3.50 8.19 9.22
C SER A 41 -4.88 8.00 8.58
N ALA A 42 -5.47 6.79 8.71
CA ALA A 42 -6.77 6.48 8.13
C ALA A 42 -7.87 7.47 8.58
N LEU A 43 -7.85 7.92 9.83
CA LEU A 43 -8.80 8.90 10.35
C LEU A 43 -8.63 10.27 9.69
N LYS A 44 -7.39 10.75 9.53
CA LYS A 44 -7.13 12.04 8.85
C LYS A 44 -7.64 11.99 7.41
N THR A 45 -7.31 10.93 6.67
CA THR A 45 -7.79 10.74 5.28
C THR A 45 -9.31 10.68 5.21
N PHE A 46 -9.96 9.98 6.15
CA PHE A 46 -11.41 9.93 6.22
C PHE A 46 -12.03 11.32 6.40
N VAL A 47 -11.50 12.13 7.33
CA VAL A 47 -12.00 13.49 7.59
C VAL A 47 -11.87 14.37 6.34
N PHE A 48 -10.77 14.27 5.59
CA PHE A 48 -10.63 14.98 4.31
C PHE A 48 -11.66 14.55 3.28
N LEU A 49 -11.92 13.24 3.14
CA LEU A 49 -12.91 12.74 2.20
C LEU A 49 -14.35 13.14 2.59
N VAL A 50 -14.66 13.22 3.89
CA VAL A 50 -15.94 13.77 4.38
C VAL A 50 -16.05 15.25 4.05
N PHE A 51 -14.98 16.02 4.21
CA PHE A 51 -14.93 17.42 3.81
C PHE A 51 -15.16 17.57 2.29
N ASP A 52 -14.47 16.80 1.46
CA ASP A 52 -14.64 16.82 0.00
C ASP A 52 -16.07 16.46 -0.41
N LEU A 53 -16.67 15.43 0.19
CA LEU A 53 -18.06 15.04 -0.04
C LEU A 53 -19.02 16.18 0.31
N THR A 54 -18.81 16.80 1.47
CA THR A 54 -19.66 17.90 1.94
C THR A 54 -19.53 19.12 1.01
N GLN A 55 -18.30 19.45 0.60
CA GLN A 55 -18.03 20.54 -0.35
C GLN A 55 -18.74 20.31 -1.69
N ILE A 56 -18.58 19.10 -2.28
CA ILE A 56 -19.23 18.75 -3.56
C ILE A 56 -20.75 18.83 -3.40
N SER A 57 -21.29 18.30 -2.30
CA SER A 57 -22.73 18.34 -2.02
C SER A 57 -23.26 19.77 -1.91
N LEU A 58 -22.53 20.67 -1.25
CA LEU A 58 -22.90 22.09 -1.16
C LEU A 58 -22.81 22.80 -2.52
N LEU A 59 -21.77 22.54 -3.30
CA LEU A 59 -21.64 23.09 -4.64
C LEU A 59 -22.81 22.65 -5.53
N LEU A 60 -23.17 21.37 -5.49
CA LEU A 60 -24.32 20.84 -6.24
C LEU A 60 -25.62 21.45 -5.74
N PHE A 61 -25.80 21.62 -4.43
CA PHE A 61 -27.00 22.23 -3.86
C PHE A 61 -27.26 23.64 -4.40
N PHE A 62 -26.20 24.47 -4.53
CA PHE A 62 -26.32 25.85 -5.05
C PHE A 62 -26.28 25.94 -6.59
N SER A 63 -26.01 24.84 -7.29
CA SER A 63 -25.87 24.82 -8.75
C SER A 63 -26.82 23.88 -9.48
N GLY A 64 -27.99 23.60 -8.90
CA GLY A 64 -29.06 22.85 -9.57
C GLY A 64 -29.21 21.38 -9.16
N GLY A 65 -28.59 20.95 -8.06
CA GLY A 65 -28.73 19.62 -7.50
C GLY A 65 -28.27 18.50 -8.43
N ILE A 66 -29.07 17.44 -8.50
CA ILE A 66 -28.79 16.27 -9.36
C ILE A 66 -28.91 16.61 -10.86
N SER A 67 -29.64 17.66 -11.23
CA SER A 67 -29.75 18.13 -12.64
C SER A 67 -28.42 18.71 -13.16
N ASN A 68 -27.48 19.02 -12.28
CA ASN A 68 -26.16 19.51 -12.67
C ASN A 68 -25.36 18.38 -13.34
N PRO A 69 -24.78 18.57 -14.54
CA PRO A 69 -23.97 17.57 -15.21
C PRO A 69 -22.76 17.11 -14.40
N PHE A 70 -22.29 17.93 -13.44
CA PHE A 70 -21.19 17.58 -12.53
C PHE A 70 -21.64 16.76 -11.30
N SER A 71 -22.92 16.39 -11.20
CA SER A 71 -23.43 15.56 -10.08
C SER A 71 -22.71 14.23 -9.93
N ILE A 72 -22.15 13.69 -11.02
CA ILE A 72 -21.32 12.48 -10.99
C ILE A 72 -20.10 12.59 -10.06
N LEU A 73 -19.57 13.80 -9.83
CA LEU A 73 -18.40 14.01 -8.96
C LEU A 73 -18.66 13.64 -7.49
N ILE A 74 -19.92 13.55 -7.06
CA ILE A 74 -20.28 13.17 -5.70
C ILE A 74 -19.83 11.76 -5.32
N ILE A 75 -19.61 10.89 -6.30
CA ILE A 75 -19.13 9.51 -6.07
C ILE A 75 -17.64 9.41 -5.80
N VAL A 76 -16.84 10.42 -6.20
CA VAL A 76 -15.38 10.37 -6.17
C VAL A 76 -14.81 10.14 -4.76
N PRO A 77 -15.23 10.85 -3.70
CA PRO A 77 -14.72 10.61 -2.35
C PRO A 77 -14.93 9.17 -1.88
N THR A 78 -16.09 8.58 -2.21
CA THR A 78 -16.40 7.20 -1.84
C THR A 78 -15.51 6.19 -2.59
N ILE A 79 -15.25 6.41 -3.88
CA ILE A 79 -14.34 5.55 -4.66
C ILE A 79 -12.91 5.63 -4.12
N VAL A 80 -12.42 6.82 -3.80
CA VAL A 80 -11.09 7.01 -3.20
C VAL A 80 -11.00 6.30 -1.85
N SER A 81 -12.06 6.38 -1.03
CA SER A 81 -12.15 5.64 0.23
C SER A 81 -12.05 4.11 0.03
N ALA A 82 -12.68 3.58 -1.02
CA ALA A 82 -12.66 2.15 -1.33
C ALA A 82 -11.25 1.58 -1.56
N SER A 83 -10.34 2.40 -2.12
CA SER A 83 -8.95 2.03 -2.42
C SER A 83 -7.95 2.34 -1.31
N SER A 84 -8.32 3.16 -0.31
CA SER A 84 -7.34 3.74 0.62
C SER A 84 -7.64 3.44 2.09
N LEU A 85 -8.91 3.22 2.46
CA LEU A 85 -9.35 3.18 3.85
C LEU A 85 -9.84 1.79 4.30
N PRO A 86 -9.84 1.53 5.63
CA PRO A 86 -10.56 0.40 6.23
C PRO A 86 -12.04 0.40 5.86
N ILE A 87 -12.65 -0.79 5.81
CA ILE A 87 -14.03 -1.00 5.35
C ILE A 87 -15.06 -0.16 6.11
N ILE A 88 -14.85 0.10 7.38
CA ILE A 88 -15.79 0.88 8.20
C ILE A 88 -15.94 2.32 7.68
N TYR A 89 -14.83 2.97 7.31
CA TYR A 89 -14.85 4.33 6.75
C TYR A 89 -15.48 4.38 5.36
N LEU A 90 -15.27 3.34 4.53
CA LEU A 90 -15.93 3.20 3.24
C LEU A 90 -17.46 3.12 3.40
N ILE A 91 -17.93 2.30 4.36
CA ILE A 91 -19.37 2.14 4.62
C ILE A 91 -19.97 3.47 5.09
N ILE A 92 -19.34 4.14 6.05
CA ILE A 92 -19.82 5.43 6.57
C ILE A 92 -19.88 6.46 5.44
N LEU A 93 -18.81 6.60 4.65
CA LEU A 93 -18.76 7.56 3.54
C LEU A 93 -19.77 7.21 2.44
N GLY A 94 -19.92 5.92 2.14
CA GLY A 94 -20.93 5.43 1.20
C GLY A 94 -22.36 5.79 1.64
N VAL A 95 -22.71 5.56 2.90
CA VAL A 95 -24.01 5.95 3.46
C VAL A 95 -24.21 7.47 3.41
N MET A 96 -23.19 8.26 3.76
CA MET A 96 -23.24 9.72 3.64
C MET A 96 -23.47 10.17 2.19
N THR A 97 -22.82 9.53 1.23
CA THR A 97 -23.01 9.81 -0.20
C THR A 97 -24.44 9.49 -0.66
N LEU A 98 -24.99 8.35 -0.24
CA LEU A 98 -26.38 7.99 -0.56
C LEU A 98 -27.39 8.97 0.04
N ILE A 99 -27.17 9.41 1.29
CA ILE A 99 -28.00 10.44 1.93
C ILE A 99 -27.88 11.76 1.15
N SER A 100 -26.68 12.16 0.75
CA SER A 100 -26.46 13.39 -0.02
C SER A 100 -27.16 13.36 -1.38
N ILE A 101 -27.09 12.24 -2.11
CA ILE A 101 -27.80 12.06 -3.39
C ILE A 101 -29.32 12.15 -3.17
N SER A 102 -29.84 11.45 -2.16
CA SER A 102 -31.28 11.47 -1.86
C SER A 102 -31.75 12.87 -1.45
N PHE A 103 -30.97 13.60 -0.66
CA PHE A 103 -31.26 14.97 -0.26
C PHE A 103 -31.25 15.91 -1.47
N LEU A 104 -30.22 15.86 -2.32
CA LEU A 104 -30.07 16.70 -3.52
C LEU A 104 -31.11 16.41 -4.59
N SER A 105 -31.70 15.22 -4.59
CA SER A 105 -32.81 14.86 -5.47
C SER A 105 -34.12 15.60 -5.12
N VAL A 106 -34.30 15.94 -3.83
CA VAL A 106 -35.54 16.57 -3.33
C VAL A 106 -35.35 18.07 -3.12
N LYS A 107 -34.18 18.48 -2.63
CA LYS A 107 -33.89 19.89 -2.27
C LYS A 107 -32.63 20.40 -2.93
N TYR A 108 -32.77 21.44 -3.72
CA TYR A 108 -31.65 22.15 -4.37
C TYR A 108 -32.11 23.57 -4.75
N PHE A 109 -31.16 24.49 -4.94
CA PHE A 109 -31.44 25.78 -5.52
C PHE A 109 -31.66 25.65 -7.02
N PRO A 110 -32.82 26.09 -7.55
CA PRO A 110 -33.08 25.98 -8.97
C PRO A 110 -32.16 26.86 -9.79
N ILE A 111 -31.84 26.41 -10.99
CA ILE A 111 -31.17 27.22 -12.01
C ILE A 111 -32.24 28.06 -12.71
N ILE A 112 -31.98 29.35 -12.86
CA ILE A 112 -32.88 30.30 -13.55
C ILE A 112 -32.26 30.58 -14.92
N ASP A 113 -33.01 30.43 -15.98
CA ASP A 113 -32.59 30.75 -17.34
C ASP A 113 -32.60 32.27 -17.58
N SER A 114 -31.99 32.71 -18.68
CA SER A 114 -31.97 34.10 -19.16
C SER A 114 -33.33 34.75 -19.32
N SER A 115 -34.38 33.95 -19.56
CA SER A 115 -35.78 34.36 -19.64
C SER A 115 -36.45 34.61 -18.27
N GLY A 116 -35.77 34.24 -17.16
CA GLY A 116 -36.37 34.31 -15.82
C GLY A 116 -37.13 33.03 -15.42
N ASP A 117 -37.18 32.04 -16.30
CA ASP A 117 -37.88 30.77 -16.05
C ASP A 117 -37.00 29.80 -15.25
N ILE A 118 -37.65 29.04 -14.34
CA ILE A 118 -36.96 27.99 -13.59
C ILE A 118 -36.73 26.80 -14.50
N LEU A 119 -35.46 26.44 -14.73
CA LEU A 119 -35.10 25.24 -15.48
C LEU A 119 -35.41 23.99 -14.64
N LYS A 120 -36.63 23.48 -14.75
CA LYS A 120 -37.07 22.24 -14.09
C LYS A 120 -36.78 21.05 -14.99
N SER A 121 -35.93 20.14 -14.52
CA SER A 121 -35.85 18.82 -15.15
C SER A 121 -37.10 17.99 -14.84
N PRO A 122 -37.61 17.20 -15.80
CA PRO A 122 -38.74 16.28 -15.56
C PRO A 122 -38.43 15.36 -14.36
N GLU A 123 -39.41 15.11 -13.50
CA GLU A 123 -39.25 14.29 -12.29
C GLU A 123 -38.70 12.90 -12.59
N ILE A 124 -39.11 12.31 -13.71
CA ILE A 124 -38.65 11.00 -14.14
C ILE A 124 -37.14 10.99 -14.44
N LEU A 125 -36.59 12.09 -14.98
CA LEU A 125 -35.16 12.20 -15.23
C LEU A 125 -34.38 12.38 -13.90
N LEU A 126 -34.91 13.17 -12.97
CA LEU A 126 -34.30 13.32 -11.63
C LEU A 126 -34.27 11.99 -10.89
N PHE A 127 -35.33 11.23 -10.93
CA PHE A 127 -35.39 9.89 -10.37
C PHE A 127 -34.36 8.96 -11.05
N GLY A 128 -34.31 8.96 -12.39
CA GLY A 128 -33.38 8.16 -13.16
C GLY A 128 -31.93 8.49 -12.88
N PHE A 129 -31.56 9.78 -12.80
CA PHE A 129 -30.21 10.21 -12.43
C PHE A 129 -29.84 9.82 -11.00
N SER A 130 -30.74 10.00 -10.03
CA SER A 130 -30.51 9.60 -8.65
C SER A 130 -30.31 8.10 -8.51
N ALA A 131 -31.17 7.29 -9.15
CA ALA A 131 -31.06 5.83 -9.18
C ALA A 131 -29.73 5.39 -9.83
N SER A 132 -29.36 6.01 -10.95
CA SER A 132 -28.09 5.74 -11.63
C SER A 132 -26.87 6.03 -10.74
N LEU A 133 -26.86 7.16 -10.05
CA LEU A 133 -25.78 7.52 -9.11
C LEU A 133 -25.70 6.54 -7.94
N ILE A 134 -26.82 6.14 -7.36
CA ILE A 134 -26.89 5.17 -6.25
C ILE A 134 -26.34 3.81 -6.70
N ILE A 135 -26.75 3.32 -7.86
CA ILE A 135 -26.24 2.07 -8.44
C ILE A 135 -24.74 2.19 -8.70
N THR A 136 -24.29 3.31 -9.28
CA THR A 136 -22.88 3.54 -9.60
C THR A 136 -22.01 3.58 -8.35
N VAL A 137 -22.41 4.29 -7.29
CA VAL A 137 -21.67 4.34 -6.01
C VAL A 137 -21.53 2.95 -5.41
N THR A 138 -22.63 2.19 -5.37
CA THR A 138 -22.67 0.87 -4.76
C THR A 138 -21.84 -0.14 -5.56
N PHE A 139 -22.04 -0.17 -6.87
CA PHE A 139 -21.32 -1.09 -7.75
C PHE A 139 -19.83 -0.75 -7.82
N LEU A 140 -19.50 0.51 -8.14
CA LEU A 140 -18.12 0.93 -8.36
C LEU A 140 -17.31 0.91 -7.05
N GLY A 141 -17.92 1.32 -5.92
CA GLY A 141 -17.29 1.26 -4.60
C GLY A 141 -16.95 -0.18 -4.19
N SER A 142 -17.89 -1.12 -4.38
CA SER A 142 -17.64 -2.54 -4.09
C SER A 142 -16.61 -3.16 -5.05
N TYR A 143 -16.64 -2.82 -6.33
CA TYR A 143 -15.71 -3.31 -7.35
C TYR A 143 -14.29 -2.82 -7.10
N VAL A 144 -14.11 -1.52 -6.88
CA VAL A 144 -12.78 -0.93 -6.56
C VAL A 144 -12.22 -1.54 -5.26
N ARG A 145 -13.08 -1.74 -4.25
CA ARG A 145 -12.69 -2.42 -3.02
C ARG A 145 -12.17 -3.83 -3.26
N ARG A 146 -12.85 -4.60 -4.09
CA ARG A 146 -12.44 -5.96 -4.46
C ARG A 146 -11.07 -5.95 -5.14
N ILE A 147 -10.90 -5.11 -6.17
CA ILE A 147 -9.61 -4.98 -6.86
C ILE A 147 -8.49 -4.60 -5.89
N PHE A 148 -8.74 -3.64 -4.99
CA PHE A 148 -7.75 -3.23 -4.00
C PHE A 148 -7.34 -4.38 -3.07
N LEU A 149 -8.29 -5.18 -2.59
CA LEU A 149 -8.01 -6.34 -1.74
C LEU A 149 -7.22 -7.42 -2.49
N ASP A 150 -7.57 -7.69 -3.74
CA ASP A 150 -6.88 -8.70 -4.55
C ASP A 150 -5.45 -8.25 -4.89
N ASN A 151 -5.25 -6.98 -5.26
CA ASN A 151 -3.91 -6.40 -5.46
C ASN A 151 -3.08 -6.43 -4.16
N SER A 152 -3.69 -6.19 -3.01
CA SER A 152 -3.00 -6.26 -1.72
C SER A 152 -2.55 -7.68 -1.38
N LYS A 153 -3.36 -8.70 -1.68
CA LYS A 153 -2.99 -10.12 -1.53
C LYS A 153 -1.84 -10.48 -2.46
N MET A 154 -1.92 -10.09 -3.73
CA MET A 154 -0.86 -10.32 -4.72
C MET A 154 0.47 -9.73 -4.27
N ASN A 155 0.47 -8.46 -3.84
CA ASN A 155 1.67 -7.79 -3.37
C ASN A 155 2.29 -8.46 -2.14
N ARG A 156 1.46 -8.94 -1.19
CA ARG A 156 1.96 -9.72 -0.04
C ARG A 156 2.58 -11.06 -0.47
N ALA A 157 1.95 -11.75 -1.41
CA ALA A 157 2.49 -13.01 -1.95
C ALA A 157 3.85 -12.79 -2.64
N LEU A 158 3.95 -11.73 -3.47
CA LEU A 158 5.21 -11.35 -4.11
C LEU A 158 6.31 -11.04 -3.10
N GLN A 159 6.01 -10.24 -2.06
CA GLN A 159 6.98 -9.95 -1.00
C GLN A 159 7.43 -11.22 -0.27
N ALA A 160 6.51 -12.14 0.06
CA ALA A 160 6.85 -13.41 0.70
C ALA A 160 7.77 -14.25 -0.19
N THR A 161 7.50 -14.31 -1.50
CA THR A 161 8.34 -15.02 -2.47
C THR A 161 9.73 -14.40 -2.57
N GLN A 162 9.84 -13.07 -2.61
CA GLN A 162 11.12 -12.37 -2.64
C GLN A 162 11.96 -12.66 -1.40
N VAL A 163 11.36 -12.60 -0.20
CA VAL A 163 12.05 -12.94 1.05
C VAL A 163 12.51 -14.40 1.06
N ALA A 164 11.71 -15.33 0.56
CA ALA A 164 12.08 -16.73 0.44
C ALA A 164 13.28 -16.93 -0.51
N LEU A 165 13.25 -16.30 -1.69
CA LEU A 165 14.35 -16.34 -2.66
C LEU A 165 15.65 -15.72 -2.12
N GLU A 166 15.56 -14.60 -1.40
CA GLU A 166 16.74 -14.00 -0.76
C GLU A 166 17.34 -14.93 0.29
N ARG A 167 16.49 -15.61 1.06
CA ARG A 167 16.96 -16.59 2.05
C ARG A 167 17.65 -17.77 1.38
N GLU A 168 17.07 -18.31 0.32
CA GLU A 168 17.65 -19.39 -0.47
C GLU A 168 19.00 -18.99 -1.07
N ARG A 169 19.10 -17.80 -1.67
CA ARG A 169 20.37 -17.27 -2.22
C ARG A 169 21.44 -17.14 -1.15
N LYS A 170 21.08 -16.64 0.05
CA LYS A 170 22.03 -16.56 1.18
C LYS A 170 22.52 -17.92 1.61
N LEU A 171 21.64 -18.92 1.71
CA LEU A 171 22.02 -20.29 2.04
C LEU A 171 22.93 -20.88 0.97
N THR A 172 22.62 -20.74 -0.30
CA THR A 172 23.44 -21.22 -1.42
C THR A 172 24.82 -20.56 -1.41
N ALA A 173 24.90 -19.25 -1.19
CA ALA A 173 26.18 -18.53 -1.08
C ALA A 173 27.02 -19.04 0.10
N LEU A 174 26.40 -19.27 1.27
CA LEU A 174 27.09 -19.84 2.44
C LEU A 174 27.63 -21.24 2.15
N THR A 175 26.84 -22.09 1.49
CA THR A 175 27.26 -23.43 1.09
C THR A 175 28.49 -23.38 0.18
N GLY A 176 28.51 -22.47 -0.80
CA GLY A 176 29.67 -22.24 -1.68
C GLY A 176 30.93 -21.85 -0.92
N VAL A 177 30.79 -20.92 0.04
CA VAL A 177 31.91 -20.47 0.90
C VAL A 177 32.44 -21.62 1.78
N VAL A 178 31.54 -22.39 2.40
CA VAL A 178 31.92 -23.54 3.23
C VAL A 178 32.66 -24.61 2.40
N ALA A 179 32.19 -24.90 1.19
CA ALA A 179 32.85 -25.84 0.29
C ALA A 179 34.26 -25.38 -0.11
N ALA A 180 34.41 -24.10 -0.45
CA ALA A 180 35.70 -23.50 -0.77
C ALA A 180 36.68 -23.52 0.44
N LEU A 181 36.20 -23.12 1.63
CA LEU A 181 36.98 -23.19 2.86
C LEU A 181 37.37 -24.62 3.21
N GLY A 182 36.47 -25.61 2.99
CA GLY A 182 36.80 -27.01 3.21
C GLY A 182 37.95 -27.48 2.34
N HIS A 183 37.99 -27.04 1.07
CA HIS A 183 39.10 -27.38 0.17
C HIS A 183 40.43 -26.69 0.57
N GLU A 184 40.37 -25.39 0.83
CA GLU A 184 41.54 -24.57 1.19
C GLU A 184 42.14 -24.94 2.56
N LEU A 185 41.31 -25.32 3.54
CA LEU A 185 41.76 -25.76 4.86
C LEU A 185 42.16 -27.24 4.89
N GLY A 186 41.60 -28.05 4.00
CA GLY A 186 41.93 -29.46 3.92
C GLY A 186 43.40 -29.75 3.61
N SER A 187 44.02 -28.97 2.73
CA SER A 187 45.43 -29.11 2.36
C SER A 187 46.41 -28.84 3.53
N PRO A 188 46.37 -27.69 4.24
CA PRO A 188 47.26 -27.43 5.37
C PRO A 188 47.03 -28.40 6.55
N LEU A 189 45.76 -28.78 6.81
CA LEU A 189 45.46 -29.76 7.85
C LEU A 189 46.04 -31.13 7.52
N ALA A 190 46.01 -31.55 6.25
CA ALA A 190 46.61 -32.80 5.80
C ALA A 190 48.16 -32.77 6.00
N THR A 191 48.81 -31.65 5.69
CA THR A 191 50.24 -31.50 5.88
C THR A 191 50.63 -31.55 7.35
N ILE A 192 49.89 -30.84 8.22
CA ILE A 192 50.17 -30.84 9.68
C ILE A 192 49.90 -32.24 10.26
N LYS A 193 48.87 -32.93 9.81
CA LYS A 193 48.58 -34.33 10.20
C LYS A 193 49.71 -35.24 9.83
N LEU A 194 50.23 -35.13 8.60
CA LEU A 194 51.34 -35.96 8.13
C LEU A 194 52.59 -35.74 8.99
N ALA A 195 52.98 -34.48 9.21
CA ALA A 195 54.14 -34.10 10.05
C ALA A 195 53.96 -34.58 11.51
N SER A 196 52.77 -34.43 12.09
CA SER A 196 52.46 -34.92 13.43
C SER A 196 52.53 -36.45 13.53
N SER A 197 52.04 -37.16 12.48
CA SER A 197 52.11 -38.61 12.42
C SER A 197 53.55 -39.16 12.32
N GLU A 198 54.39 -38.46 11.53
CA GLU A 198 55.80 -38.79 11.36
C GLU A 198 56.55 -38.62 12.68
N LEU A 199 56.37 -37.50 13.38
CA LEU A 199 56.95 -37.24 14.70
C LEU A 199 56.50 -38.25 15.75
N LEU A 200 55.22 -38.66 15.75
CA LEU A 200 54.70 -39.72 16.65
C LEU A 200 55.35 -41.09 16.41
N SER A 201 55.82 -41.37 15.18
CA SER A 201 56.48 -42.63 14.84
C SER A 201 57.97 -42.64 15.25
N GLU A 202 58.60 -41.45 15.35
CA GLU A 202 60.02 -41.33 15.67
C GLU A 202 60.32 -41.11 17.18
N ILE A 203 59.34 -40.58 17.95
CA ILE A 203 59.52 -40.21 19.35
C ILE A 203 59.09 -41.36 20.25
N ASN A 204 59.93 -41.60 21.32
CA ASN A 204 59.60 -42.61 22.31
C ASN A 204 58.28 -42.24 23.07
N SER A 205 57.38 -43.20 23.22
CA SER A 205 56.06 -43.03 23.86
C SER A 205 56.12 -42.49 25.32
N ASN A 206 57.25 -42.63 26.00
CA ASN A 206 57.45 -42.13 27.35
C ASN A 206 57.97 -40.67 27.42
N SER A 207 58.12 -40.00 26.29
CA SER A 207 58.55 -38.60 26.24
C SER A 207 57.38 -37.68 26.52
N PRO A 208 57.57 -36.59 27.33
CA PRO A 208 56.52 -35.60 27.52
C PRO A 208 56.05 -34.99 26.19
N ILE A 209 56.96 -34.81 25.23
CA ILE A 209 56.63 -34.27 23.87
C ILE A 209 55.68 -35.18 23.07
N TYR A 210 55.68 -36.48 23.32
CA TYR A 210 54.80 -37.44 22.66
C TYR A 210 53.32 -37.10 22.92
N GLN A 211 52.99 -36.72 24.17
CA GLN A 211 51.59 -36.32 24.54
C GLN A 211 51.15 -35.04 23.85
N ASP A 212 52.03 -34.06 23.72
CA ASP A 212 51.76 -32.80 23.05
C ASP A 212 51.50 -32.99 21.55
N ILE A 213 52.32 -33.80 20.87
CA ILE A 213 52.12 -34.09 19.44
C ILE A 213 50.86 -34.89 19.22
N ARG A 214 50.55 -35.82 20.09
CA ARG A 214 49.30 -36.62 20.01
C ARG A 214 48.08 -35.71 20.17
N LEU A 215 48.13 -34.74 21.07
CA LEU A 215 47.06 -33.74 21.22
C LEU A 215 46.88 -32.92 19.93
N ILE A 216 47.96 -32.51 19.27
CA ILE A 216 47.91 -31.79 17.99
C ILE A 216 47.23 -32.68 16.94
N TYR A 217 47.63 -33.93 16.81
CA TYR A 217 47.04 -34.87 15.87
C TYR A 217 45.53 -35.03 16.08
N ASP A 218 45.09 -35.23 17.32
CA ASP A 218 43.68 -35.43 17.67
C ASP A 218 42.88 -34.14 17.39
N GLN A 219 43.45 -32.94 17.60
CA GLN A 219 42.77 -31.67 17.26
C GLN A 219 42.63 -31.48 15.74
N ILE A 220 43.59 -31.91 14.94
CA ILE A 220 43.50 -31.86 13.47
C ILE A 220 42.37 -32.76 12.98
N GLU A 221 42.23 -33.99 13.49
CA GLU A 221 41.13 -34.90 13.14
C GLU A 221 39.78 -34.29 13.50
N ARG A 222 39.70 -33.62 14.66
CA ARG A 222 38.51 -32.91 15.08
C ARG A 222 38.17 -31.75 14.15
N CYS A 223 39.15 -30.94 13.75
CA CYS A 223 38.92 -29.85 12.78
C CYS A 223 38.45 -30.39 11.43
N LYS A 224 39.03 -31.48 10.95
CA LYS A 224 38.65 -32.13 9.71
C LYS A 224 37.19 -32.64 9.74
N ALA A 225 36.79 -33.26 10.87
CA ALA A 225 35.40 -33.72 11.06
C ALA A 225 34.42 -32.53 11.02
N ILE A 226 34.71 -31.43 11.72
CA ILE A 226 33.85 -30.23 11.73
C ILE A 226 33.68 -29.66 10.31
N ILE A 227 34.76 -29.53 9.54
CA ILE A 227 34.71 -29.02 8.16
C ILE A 227 33.89 -29.95 7.27
N SER A 228 34.04 -31.27 7.42
CA SER A 228 33.26 -32.28 6.67
C SER A 228 31.78 -32.19 6.98
N ASP A 229 31.42 -32.05 8.26
CA ASP A 229 30.02 -31.93 8.69
C ASP A 229 29.39 -30.64 8.16
N MET A 230 30.13 -29.51 8.21
CA MET A 230 29.65 -28.25 7.63
C MET A 230 29.41 -28.36 6.11
N GLY A 231 30.26 -29.09 5.38
CA GLY A 231 30.09 -29.34 3.94
C GLY A 231 28.87 -30.22 3.61
N SER A 232 28.44 -31.05 4.54
CA SER A 232 27.27 -31.92 4.36
C SER A 232 25.93 -31.18 4.57
N LEU A 233 25.90 -30.14 5.40
CA LEU A 233 24.72 -29.34 5.69
C LEU A 233 24.15 -28.58 4.47
N GLY A 234 24.93 -28.42 3.41
CA GLY A 234 24.51 -27.78 2.17
C GLY A 234 23.95 -28.72 1.10
N LYS A 235 23.79 -30.01 1.37
CA LYS A 235 23.33 -31.01 0.40
C LYS A 235 21.85 -31.43 0.57
N TYR A 236 21.09 -30.75 1.45
CA TYR A 236 19.64 -30.98 1.65
C TYR A 236 18.79 -29.83 1.17
#